data_cf0d980aa4bb65d7a8a8e7f79062a90b
#
_entry.id   cf0d980aa4bb65d7a8a8e7f79062a90b
#
_cell.length_a   1.000
_cell.length_b   1.000
_cell.length_c   1.000
_cell.angle_alpha   90.00
_cell.angle_beta   90.00
_cell.angle_gamma   90.00
#
_symmetry.space_group_name_H-M   'P 1'
#
loop_
_entity.id
_entity.type
_entity.pdbx_description
1 polymer ?
#
loop_
_entity_poly.entity_id
_entity_poly.type
_entity_poly.pdbx_seq_one_letter_code
_entity_poly.pdbx_strand_id
1 'polypeptide(L)'
;MKKKIVAMICAAVMTAGLVACGSGEDTAATGSGAAALEDGETSTSDNTELSGSISMAGSTSMEKLANAVAESFMEKYPDVTVTAEFTGSSAGIESVIAGSVDIGNSSRALKEEEKAAGVAENIVAIDGIAMVLDPANTVTDLTKDQLISIYKGETRNWSELGGSDTPIVVVGREAGSGTRGAFEELLEIKDQCVYASELDSTGAVIAKVASTPGAIGYASLDAIGDTVIAASLEGVEATSENIKAGNYFLSRPFVMGTMGEISEQSDAVKALFEYLASDEGKEVIKKVGLITVD
;
A
#
# COMPACT_ATOMS: atom_id res chain seq x y z
N MET A 1 44.76 -21.34 -13.26
CA MET A 1 44.53 -21.61 -14.70
C MET A 1 43.41 -20.68 -15.12
N LYS A 2 43.70 -19.53 -15.58
CA LYS A 2 43.86 -18.94 -16.92
C LYS A 2 42.61 -19.13 -17.83
N LYS A 3 41.96 -17.96 -18.10
CA LYS A 3 41.40 -17.49 -19.40
C LYS A 3 39.95 -17.98 -19.71
N LYS A 4 39.03 -17.15 -20.29
CA LYS A 4 39.16 -16.10 -21.30
C LYS A 4 37.97 -15.13 -21.28
N ILE A 5 38.28 -13.89 -21.54
CA ILE A 5 37.43 -12.77 -21.93
C ILE A 5 37.05 -12.97 -23.40
N VAL A 6 35.79 -12.72 -23.76
CA VAL A 6 35.39 -12.43 -25.14
C VAL A 6 34.56 -11.16 -25.15
N ALA A 7 35.18 -10.09 -25.63
CA ALA A 7 34.54 -8.87 -26.03
C ALA A 7 34.04 -9.03 -27.48
N MET A 8 32.82 -8.58 -27.76
CA MET A 8 32.34 -8.45 -29.14
C MET A 8 31.77 -7.04 -29.34
N ILE A 9 32.56 -6.26 -30.06
CA ILE A 9 32.22 -4.93 -30.57
C ILE A 9 31.48 -5.17 -31.90
N CYS A 10 30.36 -4.50 -32.12
CA CYS A 10 29.85 -4.28 -33.48
C CYS A 10 29.32 -2.85 -33.61
N ALA A 11 29.83 -2.22 -34.68
CA ALA A 11 29.84 -0.82 -34.99
C ALA A 11 28.53 -0.33 -35.62
N ALA A 12 28.46 1.01 -35.65
CA ALA A 12 27.44 1.90 -36.19
C ALA A 12 27.22 1.76 -37.72
N VAL A 13 25.99 2.09 -38.14
CA VAL A 13 25.75 2.65 -39.48
C VAL A 13 24.78 3.83 -39.34
N MET A 14 25.30 5.02 -39.68
CA MET A 14 24.51 6.22 -39.95
C MET A 14 24.01 6.16 -41.39
N THR A 15 22.77 6.60 -41.64
CA THR A 15 22.38 7.11 -42.94
C THR A 15 21.54 8.36 -42.77
N ALA A 16 22.12 9.47 -43.26
CA ALA A 16 21.46 10.74 -43.44
C ALA A 16 20.68 10.75 -44.77
N GLY A 17 19.52 11.38 -44.75
CA GLY A 17 18.72 11.67 -45.95
C GLY A 17 18.10 13.05 -45.85
N LEU A 18 18.70 14.01 -46.49
CA LEU A 18 18.15 15.34 -46.80
C LEU A 18 17.32 15.28 -48.07
N VAL A 19 16.40 16.26 -48.25
CA VAL A 19 15.88 16.94 -49.48
C VAL A 19 14.36 17.13 -49.30
N ALA A 20 13.65 18.25 -49.59
CA ALA A 20 13.97 19.57 -50.14
C ALA A 20 12.73 20.49 -49.99
N CYS A 21 12.96 21.77 -50.13
CA CYS A 21 12.01 22.89 -50.16
C CYS A 21 10.95 22.80 -51.27
N GLY A 22 9.79 23.45 -51.00
CA GLY A 22 8.83 23.86 -52.02
C GLY A 22 8.00 25.04 -51.54
N SER A 23 8.36 26.23 -51.99
CA SER A 23 7.67 27.51 -51.82
C SER A 23 6.53 27.65 -52.84
N GLY A 24 5.46 28.37 -52.46
CA GLY A 24 4.41 28.81 -53.41
C GLY A 24 3.51 29.86 -52.75
N GLU A 25 3.65 31.07 -53.26
CA GLU A 25 2.99 32.32 -52.83
C GLU A 25 1.56 32.48 -53.32
N ASP A 26 0.84 33.36 -52.54
CA ASP A 26 -0.19 34.34 -52.87
C ASP A 26 -1.56 33.96 -53.43
N THR A 27 -2.61 34.38 -52.75
CA THR A 27 -3.42 35.54 -53.16
C THR A 27 -4.47 35.94 -52.15
N ALA A 28 -4.58 37.24 -51.94
CA ALA A 28 -5.56 37.93 -51.11
C ALA A 28 -6.95 38.03 -51.79
N ALA A 29 -8.02 38.02 -50.98
CA ALA A 29 -9.25 38.79 -51.27
C ALA A 29 -10.07 39.08 -50.03
N THR A 30 -10.32 40.34 -49.84
CA THR A 30 -11.16 41.06 -48.89
C THR A 30 -12.63 40.63 -48.87
N GLY A 31 -13.26 40.66 -47.70
CA GLY A 31 -14.73 40.60 -47.53
C GLY A 31 -15.14 40.97 -46.11
N SER A 32 -15.52 42.25 -45.94
CA SER A 32 -16.09 42.83 -44.71
C SER A 32 -17.49 42.26 -44.40
N GLY A 33 -17.78 42.02 -43.12
CA GLY A 33 -19.12 41.74 -42.59
C GLY A 33 -19.12 41.69 -41.06
N ALA A 34 -19.43 42.84 -40.48
CA ALA A 34 -19.68 42.96 -39.04
C ALA A 34 -21.06 42.41 -38.67
N ALA A 35 -21.18 41.61 -37.67
CA ALA A 35 -22.40 41.45 -36.87
C ALA A 35 -22.03 41.03 -35.44
N ALA A 36 -22.75 41.61 -34.52
CA ALA A 36 -22.54 41.77 -33.11
C ALA A 36 -22.63 40.50 -32.26
N LEU A 37 -21.82 40.49 -31.20
CA LEU A 37 -22.09 40.23 -29.78
C LEU A 37 -23.21 39.24 -29.44
N GLU A 38 -22.86 38.04 -28.94
CA GLU A 38 -23.49 37.48 -27.76
C GLU A 38 -22.40 36.96 -26.84
N ASP A 39 -22.41 37.52 -25.63
CA ASP A 39 -21.56 37.20 -24.50
C ASP A 39 -22.03 35.85 -23.96
N GLY A 40 -21.38 34.79 -24.38
CA GLY A 40 -21.50 33.45 -23.81
C GLY A 40 -20.26 33.24 -22.94
N GLU A 41 -20.39 33.43 -21.65
CA GLU A 41 -19.42 32.89 -20.69
C GLU A 41 -19.28 31.38 -20.91
N THR A 42 -18.38 31.03 -21.78
CA THR A 42 -17.87 29.67 -21.85
C THR A 42 -16.97 29.54 -20.64
N SER A 43 -17.47 28.91 -19.57
CA SER A 43 -16.63 28.30 -18.55
C SER A 43 -15.69 27.36 -19.29
N THR A 44 -14.54 27.85 -19.68
CA THR A 44 -13.38 27.00 -19.95
C THR A 44 -13.02 26.34 -18.63
N SER A 45 -13.54 25.12 -18.39
CA SER A 45 -12.87 24.22 -17.50
C SER A 45 -11.46 24.11 -18.06
N ASP A 46 -10.50 24.69 -17.36
CA ASP A 46 -9.08 24.47 -17.57
C ASP A 46 -8.82 23.00 -17.28
N ASN A 47 -9.13 22.14 -18.25
CA ASN A 47 -8.75 20.76 -18.26
C ASN A 47 -7.29 20.73 -18.72
N THR A 48 -6.39 21.22 -17.85
CA THR A 48 -4.96 20.91 -17.98
C THR A 48 -4.88 19.40 -17.85
N GLU A 49 -4.61 18.73 -18.99
CA GLU A 49 -4.44 17.29 -19.03
C GLU A 49 -3.32 16.93 -18.04
N LEU A 50 -3.71 16.37 -16.88
CA LEU A 50 -2.76 15.93 -15.86
C LEU A 50 -1.92 14.80 -16.47
N SER A 51 -0.60 14.96 -16.45
CA SER A 51 0.34 13.97 -16.98
C SER A 51 1.52 13.80 -16.04
N GLY A 52 2.21 12.68 -16.14
CA GLY A 52 3.40 12.39 -15.35
C GLY A 52 3.48 10.98 -14.85
N SER A 53 4.35 10.76 -13.86
CA SER A 53 4.49 9.45 -13.22
C SER A 53 4.48 9.58 -11.71
N ILE A 54 3.95 8.55 -11.04
CA ILE A 54 3.98 8.38 -9.59
C ILE A 54 4.58 7.01 -9.31
N SER A 55 5.64 6.98 -8.52
CA SER A 55 6.27 5.76 -8.05
C SER A 55 5.97 5.54 -6.56
N MET A 56 5.54 4.32 -6.21
CA MET A 56 5.27 3.92 -4.84
C MET A 56 6.10 2.71 -4.45
N ALA A 57 6.55 2.63 -3.20
CA ALA A 57 7.13 1.42 -2.66
C ALA A 57 6.69 1.22 -1.21
N GLY A 58 6.64 -0.04 -0.73
CA GLY A 58 6.48 -0.27 0.70
C GLY A 58 5.61 -1.44 1.10
N SER A 59 4.66 -1.19 1.99
CA SER A 59 3.90 -2.21 2.69
C SER A 59 3.18 -3.21 1.80
N THR A 60 3.44 -4.49 2.00
CA THR A 60 2.71 -5.60 1.36
C THR A 60 1.25 -5.71 1.83
N SER A 61 0.90 -5.13 2.98
CA SER A 61 -0.49 -5.04 3.45
C SER A 61 -1.29 -3.96 2.73
N MET A 62 -0.62 -3.02 2.06
CA MET A 62 -1.27 -1.98 1.27
C MET A 62 -1.37 -2.33 -0.22
N GLU A 63 -0.94 -3.53 -0.62
CA GLU A 63 -0.91 -3.97 -2.03
C GLU A 63 -2.26 -3.82 -2.71
N LYS A 64 -3.33 -4.30 -2.06
CA LYS A 64 -4.69 -4.23 -2.61
C LYS A 64 -5.17 -2.79 -2.76
N LEU A 65 -4.91 -1.95 -1.74
CA LEU A 65 -5.25 -0.53 -1.80
C LEU A 65 -4.46 0.20 -2.88
N ALA A 66 -3.13 0.06 -2.86
CA ALA A 66 -2.26 0.78 -3.79
C ALA A 66 -2.56 0.43 -5.26
N ASN A 67 -2.80 -0.85 -5.56
CA ASN A 67 -3.18 -1.30 -6.91
C ASN A 67 -4.56 -0.77 -7.32
N ALA A 68 -5.57 -0.84 -6.44
CA ALA A 68 -6.91 -0.34 -6.74
C ALA A 68 -6.92 1.19 -6.95
N VAL A 69 -6.17 1.94 -6.15
CA VAL A 69 -6.01 3.38 -6.29
C VAL A 69 -5.27 3.72 -7.59
N ALA A 70 -4.17 3.02 -7.88
CA ALA A 70 -3.40 3.22 -9.11
C ALA A 70 -4.27 2.97 -10.37
N GLU A 71 -5.00 1.86 -10.40
CA GLU A 71 -5.90 1.51 -11.51
C GLU A 71 -6.99 2.58 -11.72
N SER A 72 -7.72 2.92 -10.65
CA SER A 72 -8.82 3.88 -10.73
C SER A 72 -8.32 5.30 -11.03
N PHE A 73 -7.14 5.69 -10.51
CA PHE A 73 -6.53 6.98 -10.81
C PHE A 73 -6.07 7.09 -12.27
N MET A 74 -5.43 6.05 -12.82
CA MET A 74 -5.01 6.01 -14.23
C MET A 74 -6.22 5.91 -15.18
N GLU A 75 -7.34 5.32 -14.77
CA GLU A 75 -8.59 5.37 -15.55
C GLU A 75 -9.10 6.81 -15.67
N LYS A 76 -9.01 7.58 -14.60
CA LYS A 76 -9.42 9.00 -14.57
C LYS A 76 -8.44 9.93 -15.27
N TYR A 77 -7.13 9.65 -15.19
CA TYR A 77 -6.05 10.44 -15.74
C TYR A 77 -5.13 9.58 -16.62
N PRO A 78 -5.52 9.30 -17.88
CA PRO A 78 -4.84 8.33 -18.74
C PRO A 78 -3.39 8.66 -19.08
N ASP A 79 -3.00 9.95 -18.98
CA ASP A 79 -1.62 10.41 -19.24
C ASP A 79 -0.73 10.37 -17.99
N VAL A 80 -1.25 9.85 -16.87
CA VAL A 80 -0.47 9.58 -15.66
C VAL A 80 -0.16 8.09 -15.55
N THR A 81 1.08 7.76 -15.23
CA THR A 81 1.50 6.37 -14.95
C THR A 81 1.75 6.23 -13.45
N VAL A 82 1.10 5.26 -12.81
CA VAL A 82 1.33 4.92 -11.39
C VAL A 82 1.93 3.53 -11.29
N THR A 83 3.04 3.40 -10.57
CA THR A 83 3.70 2.12 -10.29
C THR A 83 3.82 1.88 -8.79
N ALA A 84 3.70 0.63 -8.34
CA ALA A 84 3.83 0.27 -6.93
C ALA A 84 4.66 -1.00 -6.76
N GLU A 85 5.59 -0.98 -5.80
CA GLU A 85 6.40 -2.12 -5.38
C GLU A 85 6.13 -2.44 -3.90
N PHE A 86 6.13 -3.74 -3.54
CA PHE A 86 5.73 -4.20 -2.21
C PHE A 86 6.91 -4.85 -1.49
N THR A 87 7.72 -4.03 -0.84
CA THR A 87 9.02 -4.37 -0.23
C THR A 87 9.04 -4.27 1.30
N GLY A 88 7.88 -3.99 1.92
CA GLY A 88 7.76 -3.75 3.37
C GLY A 88 7.82 -2.26 3.72
N SER A 89 7.16 -1.88 4.83
CA SER A 89 6.96 -0.48 5.20
C SER A 89 8.26 0.28 5.43
N SER A 90 9.23 -0.31 6.13
CA SER A 90 10.51 0.35 6.39
C SER A 90 11.28 0.62 5.10
N ALA A 91 11.33 -0.35 4.18
CA ALA A 91 12.00 -0.19 2.89
C ALA A 91 11.32 0.87 2.02
N GLY A 92 9.97 0.96 2.05
CA GLY A 92 9.23 2.00 1.34
C GLY A 92 9.55 3.41 1.85
N ILE A 93 9.56 3.60 3.16
CA ILE A 93 9.89 4.90 3.75
C ILE A 93 11.37 5.26 3.51
N GLU A 94 12.29 4.29 3.62
CA GLU A 94 13.71 4.49 3.27
C GLU A 94 13.88 4.90 1.79
N SER A 95 13.06 4.34 0.89
CA SER A 95 13.07 4.70 -0.55
C SER A 95 12.61 6.15 -0.79
N VAL A 96 11.62 6.64 -0.02
CA VAL A 96 11.20 8.06 -0.05
C VAL A 96 12.32 8.96 0.46
N ILE A 97 12.93 8.63 1.60
CA ILE A 97 14.06 9.40 2.17
C ILE A 97 15.23 9.47 1.18
N ALA A 98 15.48 8.39 0.45
CA ALA A 98 16.51 8.34 -0.58
C ALA A 98 16.13 9.03 -1.91
N GLY A 99 14.88 9.50 -2.05
CA GLY A 99 14.37 10.09 -3.30
C GLY A 99 14.24 9.10 -4.45
N SER A 100 14.12 7.80 -4.15
CA SER A 100 14.01 6.73 -5.16
C SER A 100 12.56 6.50 -5.60
N VAL A 101 11.60 6.87 -4.78
CA VAL A 101 10.15 6.84 -5.06
C VAL A 101 9.48 8.11 -4.53
N ASP A 102 8.32 8.42 -5.08
CA ASP A 102 7.53 9.59 -4.69
C ASP A 102 6.75 9.34 -3.39
N ILE A 103 6.26 8.11 -3.19
CA ILE A 103 5.38 7.73 -2.07
C ILE A 103 5.90 6.44 -1.41
N GLY A 104 6.06 6.50 -0.09
CA GLY A 104 6.36 5.35 0.76
C GLY A 104 5.11 4.81 1.45
N ASN A 105 4.67 3.60 1.10
CA ASN A 105 3.51 2.96 1.70
C ASN A 105 3.87 2.30 3.03
N SER A 106 3.25 2.72 4.13
CA SER A 106 3.46 2.18 5.46
C SER A 106 2.16 1.72 6.12
N SER A 107 2.14 0.52 6.64
CA SER A 107 1.02 -0.05 7.40
C SER A 107 1.23 0.07 8.92
N ARG A 108 1.86 1.13 9.34
CA ARG A 108 2.02 1.63 10.70
C ARG A 108 2.20 3.15 10.68
N ALA A 109 2.03 3.81 11.81
CA ALA A 109 2.47 5.19 11.96
C ALA A 109 3.97 5.32 11.64
N LEU A 110 4.38 6.48 11.16
CA LEU A 110 5.80 6.77 10.94
C LEU A 110 6.52 6.86 12.28
N LYS A 111 7.75 6.35 12.29
CA LYS A 111 8.64 6.48 13.43
C LYS A 111 9.12 7.92 13.55
N GLU A 112 9.51 8.33 14.75
CA GLU A 112 10.02 9.68 14.98
C GLU A 112 11.28 10.00 14.18
N GLU A 113 12.15 9.00 13.95
CA GLU A 113 13.31 9.16 13.08
C GLU A 113 12.94 9.38 11.60
N GLU A 114 11.84 8.77 11.11
CA GLU A 114 11.35 8.92 9.74
C GLU A 114 10.75 10.32 9.55
N LYS A 115 9.97 10.79 10.53
CA LYS A 115 9.44 12.17 10.56
C LYS A 115 10.56 13.21 10.66
N ALA A 116 11.56 12.95 11.52
CA ALA A 116 12.72 13.82 11.66
C ALA A 116 13.59 13.89 10.40
N ALA A 117 13.57 12.84 9.55
CA ALA A 117 14.18 12.83 8.24
C ALA A 117 13.40 13.64 7.17
N GLY A 118 12.23 14.19 7.53
CA GLY A 118 11.41 15.04 6.66
C GLY A 118 10.27 14.33 5.94
N VAL A 119 9.95 13.07 6.34
CA VAL A 119 8.80 12.36 5.74
C VAL A 119 7.50 12.86 6.39
N ALA A 120 6.57 13.36 5.57
CA ALA A 120 5.22 13.71 5.99
C ALA A 120 4.35 12.47 6.13
N GLU A 121 3.55 12.41 7.20
CA GLU A 121 2.67 11.28 7.52
C GLU A 121 1.25 11.54 6.97
N ASN A 122 0.96 11.05 5.77
CA ASN A 122 -0.36 11.19 5.17
C ASN A 122 -1.18 9.92 5.42
N ILE A 123 -2.08 9.96 6.42
CA ILE A 123 -2.97 8.83 6.73
C ILE A 123 -4.08 8.80 5.67
N VAL A 124 -4.18 7.70 4.93
CA VAL A 124 -5.14 7.54 3.82
C VAL A 124 -6.28 6.56 4.14
N ALA A 125 -6.08 5.66 5.08
CA ALA A 125 -7.09 4.71 5.53
C ALA A 125 -6.76 4.17 6.92
N ILE A 126 -7.74 3.52 7.56
CA ILE A 126 -7.55 2.70 8.76
C ILE A 126 -7.79 1.24 8.40
N ASP A 127 -6.92 0.36 8.89
CA ASP A 127 -6.96 -1.08 8.70
C ASP A 127 -6.99 -1.82 10.03
N GLY A 128 -7.58 -3.02 10.03
CA GLY A 128 -7.51 -3.97 11.14
C GLY A 128 -6.40 -5.00 10.94
N ILE A 129 -5.66 -5.30 12.01
CA ILE A 129 -4.76 -6.44 12.03
C ILE A 129 -5.56 -7.64 12.53
N ALA A 130 -5.99 -8.51 11.64
CA ALA A 130 -6.71 -9.71 12.01
C ALA A 130 -5.76 -10.86 12.35
N MET A 131 -6.10 -11.61 13.39
CA MET A 131 -5.41 -12.85 13.72
C MET A 131 -5.91 -13.95 12.80
N VAL A 132 -4.99 -14.61 12.10
CA VAL A 132 -5.32 -15.72 11.19
C VAL A 132 -4.87 -17.04 11.77
N LEU A 133 -5.77 -18.02 11.74
CA LEU A 133 -5.58 -19.37 12.26
C LEU A 133 -5.68 -20.40 11.15
N ASP A 134 -5.00 -21.54 11.33
CA ASP A 134 -5.18 -22.68 10.44
C ASP A 134 -6.67 -23.12 10.42
N PRO A 135 -7.18 -23.58 9.25
CA PRO A 135 -8.61 -23.87 9.07
C PRO A 135 -9.15 -24.98 9.97
N ALA A 136 -8.29 -25.81 10.55
CA ALA A 136 -8.71 -26.92 11.46
C ALA A 136 -8.67 -26.49 12.93
N ASN A 137 -8.28 -25.25 13.26
CA ASN A 137 -8.22 -24.79 14.62
C ASN A 137 -9.63 -24.66 15.22
N THR A 138 -9.80 -25.11 16.45
CA THR A 138 -11.07 -25.08 17.18
C THR A 138 -11.16 -23.90 18.16
N VAL A 139 -10.06 -23.24 18.46
CA VAL A 139 -10.00 -22.00 19.26
C VAL A 139 -10.11 -20.83 18.29
N THR A 140 -11.26 -20.16 18.27
CA THR A 140 -11.56 -19.06 17.32
C THR A 140 -11.75 -17.70 17.99
N ASP A 141 -11.59 -17.65 19.31
CA ASP A 141 -11.61 -16.41 20.10
C ASP A 141 -10.42 -16.41 21.07
N LEU A 142 -9.69 -15.30 21.13
CA LEU A 142 -8.51 -15.14 21.98
C LEU A 142 -8.61 -13.85 22.77
N THR A 143 -8.24 -13.91 24.06
CA THR A 143 -8.05 -12.70 24.85
C THR A 143 -6.71 -12.04 24.49
N LYS A 144 -6.56 -10.74 24.82
CA LYS A 144 -5.31 -10.02 24.66
C LYS A 144 -4.15 -10.71 25.38
N ASP A 145 -4.38 -11.19 26.61
CA ASP A 145 -3.37 -11.88 27.43
C ASP A 145 -2.97 -13.22 26.82
N GLN A 146 -3.92 -13.99 26.29
CA GLN A 146 -3.63 -15.25 25.58
C GLN A 146 -2.79 -14.99 24.33
N LEU A 147 -3.14 -13.96 23.57
CA LEU A 147 -2.39 -13.57 22.38
C LEU A 147 -0.95 -13.19 22.73
N ILE A 148 -0.75 -12.36 23.76
CA ILE A 148 0.57 -12.00 24.28
C ILE A 148 1.36 -13.23 24.70
N SER A 149 0.75 -14.14 25.48
CA SER A 149 1.38 -15.38 25.96
C SER A 149 1.82 -16.31 24.80
N ILE A 150 0.99 -16.43 23.76
CA ILE A 150 1.31 -17.20 22.54
C ILE A 150 2.55 -16.59 21.85
N TYR A 151 2.51 -15.27 21.58
CA TYR A 151 3.58 -14.62 20.82
C TYR A 151 4.90 -14.50 21.61
N LYS A 152 4.84 -14.48 22.94
CA LYS A 152 6.04 -14.59 23.81
C LYS A 152 6.54 -16.03 23.97
N GLY A 153 5.84 -17.03 23.40
CA GLY A 153 6.19 -18.45 23.48
C GLY A 153 6.00 -19.05 24.86
N GLU A 154 5.16 -18.46 25.70
CA GLU A 154 4.77 -18.96 27.03
C GLU A 154 3.70 -20.05 26.88
N THR A 155 2.63 -19.80 26.09
CA THR A 155 1.65 -20.80 25.66
C THR A 155 2.09 -21.44 24.35
N ARG A 156 2.24 -22.76 24.32
CA ARG A 156 2.84 -23.49 23.18
C ARG A 156 1.96 -24.59 22.59
N ASN A 157 0.82 -24.84 23.17
CA ASN A 157 -0.12 -25.87 22.72
C ASN A 157 -1.55 -25.37 22.80
N TRP A 158 -2.34 -25.61 21.76
CA TRP A 158 -3.74 -25.19 21.72
C TRP A 158 -4.60 -25.82 22.82
N SER A 159 -4.21 -26.99 23.35
CA SER A 159 -4.91 -27.62 24.48
C SER A 159 -4.85 -26.80 25.76
N GLU A 160 -3.85 -25.93 25.93
CA GLU A 160 -3.77 -25.00 27.06
C GLU A 160 -4.88 -23.93 27.02
N LEU A 161 -5.46 -23.73 25.82
CA LEU A 161 -6.54 -22.77 25.57
C LEU A 161 -7.89 -23.46 25.30
N GLY A 162 -8.02 -24.74 25.62
CA GLY A 162 -9.24 -25.51 25.41
C GLY A 162 -9.43 -26.07 23.99
N GLY A 163 -8.41 -25.98 23.15
CA GLY A 163 -8.39 -26.54 21.80
C GLY A 163 -7.84 -27.96 21.75
N SER A 164 -7.50 -28.40 20.55
CA SER A 164 -6.89 -29.72 20.29
C SER A 164 -5.47 -29.81 20.88
N ASP A 165 -4.98 -31.02 21.16
CA ASP A 165 -3.59 -31.25 21.52
C ASP A 165 -2.69 -31.13 20.28
N THR A 166 -2.41 -29.87 19.94
CA THR A 166 -1.64 -29.47 18.75
C THR A 166 -0.69 -28.36 19.14
N PRO A 167 0.61 -28.46 18.81
CA PRO A 167 1.58 -27.39 19.06
C PRO A 167 1.20 -26.10 18.31
N ILE A 168 1.36 -24.96 18.97
CA ILE A 168 1.17 -23.66 18.33
C ILE A 168 2.39 -23.31 17.47
N VAL A 169 2.16 -22.99 16.21
CA VAL A 169 3.19 -22.54 15.26
C VAL A 169 2.99 -21.04 15.00
N VAL A 170 3.80 -20.21 15.64
CA VAL A 170 3.69 -18.74 15.51
C VAL A 170 4.36 -18.28 14.23
N VAL A 171 3.57 -17.73 13.32
CA VAL A 171 4.02 -17.19 12.03
C VAL A 171 3.98 -15.66 12.08
N GLY A 172 5.11 -15.03 11.81
CA GLY A 172 5.23 -13.58 11.80
C GLY A 172 5.81 -13.03 10.50
N ARG A 173 6.14 -11.76 10.55
CA ARG A 173 6.71 -11.01 9.46
C ARG A 173 8.16 -10.63 9.79
N GLU A 174 8.94 -10.32 8.74
CA GLU A 174 10.28 -9.75 8.84
C GLU A 174 10.30 -8.42 9.62
N ALA A 175 11.46 -8.02 10.13
CA ALA A 175 11.62 -6.82 10.97
C ALA A 175 11.23 -5.50 10.29
N GLY A 176 11.29 -5.43 8.94
CA GLY A 176 10.89 -4.27 8.13
C GLY A 176 9.39 -4.11 7.94
N SER A 177 8.60 -5.10 8.35
CA SER A 177 7.15 -5.10 8.20
C SER A 177 6.47 -4.07 9.12
N GLY A 178 5.65 -3.20 8.52
CA GLY A 178 4.79 -2.30 9.29
C GLY A 178 3.71 -3.04 10.08
N THR A 179 3.19 -4.16 9.55
CA THR A 179 2.21 -4.98 10.26
C THR A 179 2.81 -5.57 11.54
N ARG A 180 4.04 -6.10 11.47
CA ARG A 180 4.75 -6.57 12.65
C ARG A 180 4.95 -5.44 13.66
N GLY A 181 5.45 -4.29 13.20
CA GLY A 181 5.69 -3.15 14.07
C GLY A 181 4.43 -2.69 14.80
N ALA A 182 3.32 -2.49 14.06
CA ALA A 182 2.04 -2.10 14.66
C ALA A 182 1.49 -3.17 15.61
N PHE A 183 1.56 -4.45 15.24
CA PHE A 183 1.11 -5.57 16.07
C PHE A 183 1.86 -5.65 17.40
N GLU A 184 3.19 -5.62 17.35
CA GLU A 184 4.03 -5.69 18.54
C GLU A 184 3.87 -4.46 19.44
N GLU A 185 3.66 -3.27 18.85
CA GLU A 185 3.42 -2.02 19.58
C GLU A 185 2.06 -2.01 20.28
N LEU A 186 0.98 -2.38 19.58
CA LEU A 186 -0.38 -2.43 20.14
C LEU A 186 -0.52 -3.44 21.29
N LEU A 187 0.26 -4.50 21.27
CA LEU A 187 0.33 -5.51 22.33
C LEU A 187 1.40 -5.22 23.37
N GLU A 188 2.23 -4.20 23.19
CA GLU A 188 3.34 -3.83 24.09
C GLU A 188 4.38 -4.96 24.26
N ILE A 189 4.62 -5.74 23.18
CA ILE A 189 5.55 -6.89 23.18
C ILE A 189 6.68 -6.72 22.15
N LYS A 190 7.04 -5.48 21.86
CA LYS A 190 8.11 -5.18 20.90
C LYS A 190 9.40 -5.94 21.30
N ASP A 191 10.01 -6.59 20.31
CA ASP A 191 11.22 -7.40 20.45
C ASP A 191 11.12 -8.58 21.43
N GLN A 192 9.91 -8.99 21.83
CA GLN A 192 9.66 -10.12 22.75
C GLN A 192 9.01 -11.33 22.05
N CYS A 193 8.65 -11.19 20.78
CA CYS A 193 7.98 -12.26 20.05
C CYS A 193 8.92 -13.40 19.68
N VAL A 194 8.42 -14.64 19.83
CA VAL A 194 9.13 -15.88 19.45
C VAL A 194 8.43 -16.48 18.24
N TYR A 195 8.92 -16.17 17.06
CA TYR A 195 8.39 -16.66 15.80
C TYR A 195 8.99 -18.01 15.41
N ALA A 196 8.17 -18.94 14.95
CA ALA A 196 8.62 -20.19 14.30
C ALA A 196 9.03 -19.95 12.84
N SER A 197 8.42 -18.93 12.22
CA SER A 197 8.76 -18.49 10.86
C SER A 197 8.53 -17.00 10.73
N GLU A 198 9.45 -16.30 10.06
CA GLU A 198 9.31 -14.89 9.66
C GLU A 198 9.24 -14.81 8.14
N LEU A 199 8.22 -14.14 7.61
CA LEU A 199 7.92 -14.11 6.17
C LEU A 199 7.92 -12.67 5.65
N ASP A 200 8.20 -12.53 4.35
CA ASP A 200 8.43 -11.24 3.68
C ASP A 200 7.15 -10.52 3.22
N SER A 201 6.00 -11.22 3.22
CA SER A 201 4.75 -10.63 2.72
C SER A 201 3.51 -11.07 3.49
N THR A 202 2.44 -10.26 3.41
CA THR A 202 1.13 -10.56 3.99
C THR A 202 0.55 -11.85 3.40
N GLY A 203 0.63 -12.01 2.08
CA GLY A 203 0.17 -13.21 1.40
C GLY A 203 0.92 -14.47 1.81
N ALA A 204 2.24 -14.37 2.04
CA ALA A 204 3.05 -15.50 2.50
C ALA A 204 2.65 -15.95 3.92
N VAL A 205 2.31 -15.02 4.83
CA VAL A 205 1.78 -15.37 6.16
C VAL A 205 0.47 -16.15 6.03
N ILE A 206 -0.49 -15.65 5.25
CA ILE A 206 -1.79 -16.31 5.04
C ILE A 206 -1.59 -17.71 4.46
N ALA A 207 -0.77 -17.85 3.42
CA ALA A 207 -0.49 -19.15 2.79
C ALA A 207 0.20 -20.14 3.75
N LYS A 208 1.14 -19.65 4.57
CA LYS A 208 1.82 -20.46 5.58
C LYS A 208 0.87 -20.96 6.66
N VAL A 209 0.02 -20.08 7.17
CA VAL A 209 -1.00 -20.42 8.19
C VAL A 209 -2.01 -21.42 7.60
N ALA A 210 -2.52 -21.18 6.40
CA ALA A 210 -3.47 -22.07 5.74
C ALA A 210 -2.97 -23.50 5.54
N SER A 211 -1.64 -23.69 5.42
CA SER A 211 -1.01 -24.97 5.13
C SER A 211 -0.30 -25.63 6.31
N THR A 212 -0.33 -25.02 7.49
CA THR A 212 0.42 -25.49 8.67
C THR A 212 -0.53 -25.74 9.83
N PRO A 213 -0.78 -27.03 10.21
CA PRO A 213 -1.60 -27.35 11.37
C PRO A 213 -1.09 -26.67 12.65
N GLY A 214 -2.02 -26.07 13.41
CA GLY A 214 -1.73 -25.34 14.64
C GLY A 214 -1.11 -23.96 14.43
N ALA A 215 -1.03 -23.46 13.19
CA ALA A 215 -0.46 -22.15 12.92
C ALA A 215 -1.39 -21.01 13.35
N ILE A 216 -0.74 -19.95 13.84
CA ILE A 216 -1.34 -18.64 14.08
C ILE A 216 -0.42 -17.57 13.45
N GLY A 217 -1.02 -16.58 12.83
CA GLY A 217 -0.33 -15.42 12.26
C GLY A 217 -1.19 -14.18 12.36
N TYR A 218 -0.72 -13.09 11.77
CA TYR A 218 -1.46 -11.84 11.64
C TYR A 218 -1.37 -11.30 10.21
N ALA A 219 -2.45 -10.69 9.76
CA ALA A 219 -2.53 -10.11 8.42
C ALA A 219 -3.45 -8.87 8.43
N SER A 220 -3.36 -8.04 7.39
CA SER A 220 -4.34 -7.00 7.13
C SER A 220 -5.71 -7.61 6.88
N LEU A 221 -6.76 -7.02 7.46
CA LEU A 221 -8.13 -7.51 7.34
C LEU A 221 -8.59 -7.61 5.89
N ASP A 222 -8.22 -6.65 5.05
CA ASP A 222 -8.57 -6.60 3.63
C ASP A 222 -7.96 -7.73 2.78
N ALA A 223 -6.89 -8.37 3.28
CA ALA A 223 -6.20 -9.45 2.59
C ALA A 223 -6.75 -10.85 2.91
N ILE A 224 -7.65 -10.97 3.90
CA ILE A 224 -8.14 -12.28 4.37
C ILE A 224 -9.20 -12.83 3.40
N GLY A 225 -9.03 -14.11 3.05
CA GLY A 225 -9.98 -14.90 2.29
C GLY A 225 -10.38 -16.17 3.04
N ASP A 226 -11.08 -17.06 2.37
CA ASP A 226 -11.68 -18.30 2.94
C ASP A 226 -10.65 -19.40 3.29
N THR A 227 -9.37 -19.18 3.07
CA THR A 227 -8.32 -20.18 3.28
C THR A 227 -7.83 -20.27 4.72
N VAL A 228 -8.17 -19.30 5.56
CA VAL A 228 -7.80 -19.22 6.98
C VAL A 228 -9.02 -18.78 7.82
N ILE A 229 -8.96 -19.02 9.11
CA ILE A 229 -9.97 -18.50 10.05
C ILE A 229 -9.47 -17.16 10.58
N ALA A 230 -10.30 -16.12 10.51
CA ALA A 230 -10.07 -14.89 11.26
C ALA A 230 -10.60 -15.08 12.71
N ALA A 231 -9.71 -15.01 13.69
CA ALA A 231 -10.11 -15.13 15.07
C ALA A 231 -10.79 -13.85 15.59
N SER A 232 -11.77 -14.00 16.46
CA SER A 232 -12.26 -12.92 17.31
C SER A 232 -11.25 -12.60 18.41
N LEU A 233 -11.24 -11.36 18.87
CA LEU A 233 -10.44 -10.92 20.02
C LEU A 233 -11.36 -10.36 21.10
N GLU A 234 -11.30 -10.91 22.32
CA GLU A 234 -12.19 -10.52 23.44
C GLU A 234 -13.69 -10.64 23.07
N GLY A 235 -14.04 -11.64 22.24
CA GLY A 235 -15.37 -11.83 21.70
C GLY A 235 -15.76 -10.85 20.56
N VAL A 236 -14.84 -10.03 20.07
CA VAL A 236 -15.09 -9.05 19.02
C VAL A 236 -14.48 -9.54 17.71
N GLU A 237 -15.31 -9.67 16.68
CA GLU A 237 -14.87 -10.04 15.32
C GLU A 237 -14.07 -8.92 14.66
N ALA A 238 -13.06 -9.30 13.87
CA ALA A 238 -12.30 -8.37 13.04
C ALA A 238 -13.14 -7.93 11.85
N THR A 239 -13.95 -6.89 12.03
CA THR A 239 -14.78 -6.29 10.95
C THR A 239 -14.53 -4.78 10.86
N SER A 240 -14.78 -4.21 9.69
CA SER A 240 -14.66 -2.75 9.48
C SER A 240 -15.57 -1.97 10.44
N GLU A 241 -16.76 -2.50 10.75
CA GLU A 241 -17.72 -1.91 11.70
C GLU A 241 -17.15 -1.88 13.13
N ASN A 242 -16.59 -2.99 13.59
CA ASN A 242 -16.01 -3.08 14.94
C ASN A 242 -14.75 -2.23 15.09
N ILE A 243 -13.95 -2.14 14.03
CA ILE A 243 -12.75 -1.27 14.00
C ILE A 243 -13.19 0.20 14.04
N LYS A 244 -14.15 0.59 13.20
CA LYS A 244 -14.68 1.97 13.15
C LYS A 244 -15.33 2.38 14.48
N ALA A 245 -15.98 1.45 15.16
CA ALA A 245 -16.57 1.68 16.47
C ALA A 245 -15.55 1.70 17.62
N GLY A 246 -14.27 1.37 17.37
CA GLY A 246 -13.23 1.27 18.38
C GLY A 246 -13.35 0.05 19.29
N ASN A 247 -14.17 -0.94 18.90
CA ASN A 247 -14.36 -2.18 19.66
C ASN A 247 -13.24 -3.20 19.45
N TYR A 248 -12.63 -3.19 18.25
CA TYR A 248 -11.52 -4.08 17.89
C TYR A 248 -10.19 -3.36 18.10
N PHE A 249 -9.36 -3.83 19.03
CA PHE A 249 -8.20 -3.08 19.51
C PHE A 249 -6.96 -3.16 18.60
N LEU A 250 -6.88 -4.15 17.69
CA LEU A 250 -5.78 -4.24 16.72
C LEU A 250 -6.11 -3.45 15.45
N SER A 251 -6.13 -2.14 15.54
CA SER A 251 -6.29 -1.24 14.39
C SER A 251 -5.09 -0.31 14.23
N ARG A 252 -4.83 0.11 12.98
CA ARG A 252 -3.67 0.89 12.62
C ARG A 252 -3.93 1.83 11.43
N PRO A 253 -3.17 2.90 11.27
CA PRO A 253 -3.21 3.70 10.06
C PRO A 253 -2.53 3.00 8.88
N PHE A 254 -3.04 3.24 7.68
CA PHE A 254 -2.33 3.12 6.43
C PHE A 254 -1.85 4.51 6.02
N VAL A 255 -0.55 4.64 5.82
CA VAL A 255 0.14 5.90 5.56
C VAL A 255 0.79 5.85 4.18
N MET A 256 0.59 6.92 3.42
CA MET A 256 1.36 7.23 2.21
C MET A 256 2.33 8.37 2.56
N GLY A 257 3.57 8.02 2.90
CA GLY A 257 4.60 8.99 3.26
C GLY A 257 5.17 9.69 2.04
N THR A 258 5.35 11.01 2.11
CA THR A 258 6.00 11.82 1.07
C THR A 258 7.20 12.56 1.65
N MET A 259 8.21 12.88 0.84
CA MET A 259 9.28 13.75 1.29
C MET A 259 8.81 15.20 1.32
N GLY A 260 8.56 15.73 2.52
CA GLY A 260 7.88 17.01 2.72
C GLY A 260 6.35 16.94 2.52
N GLU A 261 5.68 18.07 2.64
CA GLU A 261 4.23 18.20 2.59
C GLU A 261 3.66 17.91 1.18
N ILE A 262 2.37 17.52 1.10
CA ILE A 262 1.70 17.26 -0.18
C ILE A 262 1.79 18.47 -1.13
N SER A 263 1.69 19.69 -0.61
CA SER A 263 1.78 20.93 -1.39
C SER A 263 3.12 21.11 -2.11
N GLU A 264 4.16 20.44 -1.68
CA GLU A 264 5.53 20.51 -2.22
C GLU A 264 5.79 19.44 -3.29
N GLN A 265 4.87 18.48 -3.46
CA GLN A 265 5.01 17.36 -4.38
C GLN A 265 4.74 17.76 -5.84
N SER A 266 4.97 16.83 -6.77
CA SER A 266 4.59 16.99 -8.17
C SER A 266 3.07 17.12 -8.33
N ASP A 267 2.61 17.71 -9.43
CA ASP A 267 1.18 17.90 -9.67
C ASP A 267 0.42 16.56 -9.75
N ALA A 268 1.07 15.51 -10.27
CA ALA A 268 0.50 14.16 -10.30
C ALA A 268 0.30 13.59 -8.87
N VAL A 269 1.28 13.76 -7.97
CA VAL A 269 1.17 13.31 -6.57
C VAL A 269 0.12 14.12 -5.83
N LYS A 270 0.07 15.45 -5.99
CA LYS A 270 -1.00 16.30 -5.40
C LYS A 270 -2.37 15.82 -5.82
N ALA A 271 -2.57 15.62 -7.12
CA ALA A 271 -3.84 15.16 -7.68
C ALA A 271 -4.24 13.76 -7.15
N LEU A 272 -3.27 12.86 -6.90
CA LEU A 272 -3.54 11.56 -6.28
C LEU A 272 -4.09 11.71 -4.86
N PHE A 273 -3.52 12.59 -4.04
CA PHE A 273 -4.03 12.83 -2.68
C PHE A 273 -5.39 13.55 -2.69
N GLU A 274 -5.61 14.49 -3.62
CA GLU A 274 -6.93 15.09 -3.84
C GLU A 274 -7.96 14.03 -4.28
N TYR A 275 -7.56 13.12 -5.17
CA TYR A 275 -8.39 11.99 -5.58
C TYR A 275 -8.75 11.08 -4.39
N LEU A 276 -7.77 10.69 -3.56
CA LEU A 276 -8.00 9.88 -2.36
C LEU A 276 -8.97 10.54 -1.37
N ALA A 277 -8.94 11.86 -1.25
CA ALA A 277 -9.83 12.65 -0.40
C ALA A 277 -11.24 12.83 -0.99
N SER A 278 -11.41 12.62 -2.30
CA SER A 278 -12.71 12.72 -2.99
C SER A 278 -13.66 11.59 -2.64
N ASP A 279 -14.95 11.76 -2.94
CA ASP A 279 -15.94 10.69 -2.77
C ASP A 279 -15.59 9.43 -3.59
N GLU A 280 -15.05 9.61 -4.80
CA GLU A 280 -14.62 8.53 -5.68
C GLU A 280 -13.46 7.72 -5.06
N GLY A 281 -12.42 8.39 -4.59
CA GLY A 281 -11.28 7.75 -3.90
C GLY A 281 -11.72 7.05 -2.61
N LYS A 282 -12.61 7.68 -1.83
CA LYS A 282 -13.19 7.06 -0.62
C LYS A 282 -13.99 5.80 -0.95
N GLU A 283 -14.68 5.74 -2.09
CA GLU A 283 -15.36 4.51 -2.53
C GLU A 283 -14.37 3.41 -2.92
N VAL A 284 -13.21 3.74 -3.51
CA VAL A 284 -12.14 2.76 -3.77
C VAL A 284 -11.63 2.18 -2.46
N ILE A 285 -11.35 3.02 -1.45
CA ILE A 285 -10.89 2.59 -0.12
C ILE A 285 -11.91 1.64 0.54
N LYS A 286 -13.20 1.97 0.49
CA LYS A 286 -14.27 1.11 1.04
C LYS A 286 -14.40 -0.22 0.29
N LYS A 287 -14.31 -0.21 -1.05
CA LYS A 287 -14.40 -1.43 -1.87
C LYS A 287 -13.31 -2.44 -1.56
N VAL A 288 -12.13 -2.00 -1.18
CA VAL A 288 -11.06 -2.90 -0.77
C VAL A 288 -11.20 -3.39 0.69
N GLY A 289 -12.19 -2.92 1.44
CA GLY A 289 -12.49 -3.37 2.79
C GLY A 289 -11.88 -2.51 3.91
N LEU A 290 -11.32 -1.35 3.56
CA LEU A 290 -10.69 -0.43 4.50
C LEU A 290 -11.64 0.67 4.98
N ILE A 291 -11.25 1.36 6.04
CA ILE A 291 -12.01 2.45 6.65
C ILE A 291 -11.42 3.78 6.18
N THR A 292 -12.27 4.66 5.63
CA THR A 292 -11.87 6.01 5.23
C THR A 292 -11.55 6.89 6.44
N VAL A 293 -10.59 7.78 6.27
CA VAL A 293 -10.37 8.92 7.17
C VAL A 293 -11.22 10.10 6.70
N ASP A 294 -11.81 10.86 7.65
CA ASP A 294 -12.65 12.03 7.37
C ASP A 294 -11.80 13.29 7.14
#